data_c109c5f329f0d5433b6c5d0f916eb016
#
_entry.id   c109c5f329f0d5433b6c5d0f916eb016
#
_cell.length_a   1.000
_cell.length_b   1.000
_cell.length_c   1.000
_cell.angle_alpha   90.00
_cell.angle_beta   90.00
_cell.angle_gamma   90.00
#
_symmetry.space_group_name_H-M   'P 1'
#
loop_
_entity.id
_entity.type
_entity.pdbx_description
1 polymer ?
#
loop_
_entity_poly.entity_id
_entity_poly.type
_entity_poly.pdbx_seq_one_letter_code
_entity_poly.pdbx_strand_id
1 'polypeptide(L)'
;MKKKFYIYVGLLLAIIAGSFLWISRQKEEAKARVYEAKKSAPIHLTKAEFISKVANFTANQTDWKYLGDKPCVIDFYATWCGPCKMVAPILEDLASQYDGQIYIYKVDVDAEPEIAAAYGIQSIPTLFFCPMNGTPQISQGAMPKESFQKMITEVLLKK
;
A
#
# COMPACT_ATOMS: atom_id res chain seq x y z
N MET A 1 60.85 2.46 24.63
CA MET A 1 59.59 1.83 25.07
C MET A 1 58.36 2.67 24.72
N LYS A 2 58.37 3.99 24.87
CA LYS A 2 57.20 4.88 24.67
C LYS A 2 56.63 4.85 23.22
N LYS A 3 57.47 4.80 22.15
CA LYS A 3 56.99 4.81 20.75
C LYS A 3 56.17 3.57 20.38
N LYS A 4 56.50 2.38 20.87
CA LYS A 4 55.72 1.16 20.60
C LYS A 4 54.36 1.20 21.30
N PHE A 5 54.26 1.80 22.48
CA PHE A 5 53.01 1.98 23.21
C PHE A 5 51.99 2.83 22.41
N TYR A 6 52.40 3.95 21.82
CA TYR A 6 51.52 4.82 21.04
C TYR A 6 51.03 4.14 19.73
N ILE A 7 51.86 3.29 19.14
CA ILE A 7 51.45 2.51 17.96
C ILE A 7 50.35 1.49 18.32
N TYR A 8 50.46 0.79 19.44
CA TYR A 8 49.45 -0.17 19.87
C TYR A 8 48.14 0.52 20.27
N VAL A 9 48.22 1.68 20.94
CA VAL A 9 47.02 2.48 21.28
C VAL A 9 46.33 2.99 20.03
N GLY A 10 47.07 3.47 19.02
CA GLY A 10 46.53 3.91 17.76
C GLY A 10 45.83 2.78 16.99
N LEU A 11 46.40 1.58 16.93
CA LEU A 11 45.82 0.40 16.32
C LEU A 11 44.54 -0.05 17.04
N LEU A 12 44.53 0.01 18.36
CA LEU A 12 43.37 -0.34 19.21
C LEU A 12 42.21 0.62 18.98
N LEU A 13 42.48 1.91 18.89
CA LEU A 13 41.46 2.94 18.59
C LEU A 13 40.92 2.79 17.17
N ALA A 14 41.76 2.43 16.19
CA ALA A 14 41.32 2.19 14.82
C ALA A 14 40.37 0.95 14.73
N ILE A 15 40.67 -0.11 15.48
CA ILE A 15 39.82 -1.30 15.55
C ILE A 15 38.50 -0.98 16.21
N ILE A 16 38.49 -0.22 17.31
CA ILE A 16 37.28 0.21 18.00
C ILE A 16 36.41 1.08 17.08
N ALA A 17 37.01 2.06 16.38
CA ALA A 17 36.29 2.91 15.45
C ALA A 17 35.71 2.12 14.27
N GLY A 18 36.48 1.17 13.72
CA GLY A 18 36.04 0.27 12.65
C GLY A 18 34.87 -0.63 13.07
N SER A 19 34.95 -1.20 14.28
CA SER A 19 33.87 -2.04 14.81
C SER A 19 32.61 -1.23 15.10
N PHE A 20 32.74 0.03 15.58
CA PHE A 20 31.61 0.92 15.80
C PHE A 20 30.90 1.28 14.49
N LEU A 21 31.66 1.63 13.46
CA LEU A 21 31.12 1.91 12.13
C LEU A 21 30.44 0.67 11.52
N TRP A 22 31.04 -0.51 11.69
CA TRP A 22 30.46 -1.76 11.21
C TRP A 22 29.15 -2.09 11.93
N ILE A 23 29.08 -1.93 13.24
CA ILE A 23 27.85 -2.14 14.04
C ILE A 23 26.75 -1.15 13.65
N SER A 24 27.11 0.12 13.41
CA SER A 24 26.17 1.15 12.97
C SER A 24 25.57 0.79 11.62
N ARG A 25 26.41 0.33 10.67
CA ARG A 25 25.96 -0.11 9.35
C ARG A 25 25.06 -1.33 9.43
N GLN A 26 25.37 -2.31 10.26
CA GLN A 26 24.52 -3.49 10.48
C GLN A 26 23.15 -3.12 11.06
N LYS A 27 23.08 -2.13 11.96
CA LYS A 27 21.80 -1.65 12.49
C LYS A 27 20.95 -0.97 11.41
N GLU A 28 21.55 -0.17 10.53
CA GLU A 28 20.86 0.47 9.42
C GLU A 28 20.34 -0.57 8.40
N GLU A 29 21.18 -1.55 8.06
CA GLU A 29 20.79 -2.64 7.16
C GLU A 29 19.68 -3.52 7.76
N ALA A 30 19.74 -3.83 9.05
CA ALA A 30 18.69 -4.55 9.75
C ALA A 30 17.38 -3.76 9.79
N LYS A 31 17.44 -2.44 10.03
CA LYS A 31 16.28 -1.54 10.01
C LYS A 31 15.66 -1.46 8.62
N ALA A 32 16.50 -1.37 7.58
CA ALA A 32 16.06 -1.39 6.19
C ALA A 32 15.37 -2.73 5.83
N ARG A 33 15.93 -3.87 6.24
CA ARG A 33 15.33 -5.20 6.03
C ARG A 33 13.98 -5.34 6.75
N VAL A 34 13.86 -4.83 7.97
CA VAL A 34 12.58 -4.82 8.71
C VAL A 34 11.57 -3.90 8.04
N TYR A 35 12.00 -2.77 7.50
CA TYR A 35 11.14 -1.86 6.75
C TYR A 35 10.65 -2.50 5.44
N GLU A 36 11.54 -3.13 4.67
CA GLU A 36 11.17 -3.86 3.45
C GLU A 36 10.26 -5.08 3.74
N ALA A 37 10.53 -5.82 4.82
CA ALA A 37 9.69 -6.95 5.24
C ALA A 37 8.31 -6.52 5.74
N LYS A 38 8.14 -5.25 6.15
CA LYS A 38 6.89 -4.66 6.63
C LYS A 38 6.16 -3.85 5.55
N LYS A 39 6.68 -3.82 4.32
CA LYS A 39 6.06 -3.08 3.23
C LYS A 39 4.73 -3.72 2.87
N SER A 40 3.64 -3.10 3.32
CA SER A 40 2.30 -3.47 2.88
C SER A 40 2.17 -3.25 1.38
N ALA A 41 1.61 -4.24 0.69
CA ALA A 41 1.34 -4.16 -0.74
C ALA A 41 -0.18 -4.16 -0.99
N PRO A 42 -0.64 -3.63 -2.13
CA PRO A 42 -2.03 -3.78 -2.54
C PRO A 42 -2.44 -5.25 -2.64
N ILE A 43 -3.64 -5.56 -2.17
CA ILE A 43 -4.18 -6.92 -2.08
C ILE A 43 -5.05 -7.17 -3.30
N HIS A 44 -4.70 -8.17 -4.11
CA HIS A 44 -5.55 -8.61 -5.21
C HIS A 44 -6.74 -9.40 -4.68
N LEU A 45 -7.94 -9.08 -5.13
CA LEU A 45 -9.16 -9.74 -4.71
C LEU A 45 -9.74 -10.59 -5.83
N THR A 46 -10.06 -11.82 -5.50
CA THR A 46 -10.99 -12.66 -6.26
C THR A 46 -12.43 -12.28 -5.93
N LYS A 47 -13.41 -12.72 -6.75
CA LYS A 47 -14.85 -12.53 -6.48
C LYS A 47 -15.24 -13.00 -5.06
N ALA A 48 -14.78 -14.18 -4.66
CA ALA A 48 -15.09 -14.72 -3.35
C ALA A 48 -14.55 -13.85 -2.21
N GLU A 49 -13.33 -13.34 -2.36
CA GLU A 49 -12.72 -12.43 -1.39
C GLU A 49 -13.40 -11.06 -1.38
N PHE A 50 -13.78 -10.54 -2.53
CA PHE A 50 -14.54 -9.29 -2.62
C PHE A 50 -15.86 -9.39 -1.86
N ILE A 51 -16.63 -10.48 -2.10
CA ILE A 51 -17.90 -10.74 -1.43
C ILE A 51 -17.73 -10.85 0.10
N SER A 52 -16.64 -11.43 0.56
CA SER A 52 -16.40 -11.64 1.99
C SER A 52 -15.77 -10.45 2.71
N LYS A 53 -14.94 -9.66 2.01
CA LYS A 53 -14.10 -8.61 2.62
C LYS A 53 -14.60 -7.19 2.32
N VAL A 54 -15.31 -7.01 1.20
CA VAL A 54 -15.70 -5.68 0.72
C VAL A 54 -17.21 -5.48 0.73
N ALA A 55 -17.92 -6.17 -0.14
CA ALA A 55 -19.38 -6.06 -0.22
C ALA A 55 -19.98 -7.25 -0.96
N ASN A 56 -21.09 -7.77 -0.46
CA ASN A 56 -21.80 -8.88 -1.07
C ASN A 56 -22.86 -8.38 -2.06
N PHE A 57 -22.43 -8.16 -3.31
CA PHE A 57 -23.30 -7.70 -4.39
C PHE A 57 -24.25 -8.77 -4.92
N THR A 58 -24.07 -10.04 -4.55
CA THR A 58 -24.97 -11.13 -4.96
C THR A 58 -26.20 -11.23 -4.06
N ALA A 59 -26.10 -10.80 -2.80
CA ALA A 59 -27.21 -10.84 -1.84
C ALA A 59 -28.09 -9.58 -1.89
N ASN A 60 -27.52 -8.42 -2.27
CA ASN A 60 -28.21 -7.14 -2.25
C ASN A 60 -27.64 -6.23 -3.35
N GLN A 61 -28.30 -6.19 -4.52
CA GLN A 61 -27.82 -5.43 -5.68
C GLN A 61 -28.04 -3.91 -5.57
N THR A 62 -28.86 -3.45 -4.61
CA THR A 62 -29.27 -2.05 -4.52
C THR A 62 -28.53 -1.25 -3.46
N ASP A 63 -28.03 -1.89 -2.40
CA ASP A 63 -27.49 -1.18 -1.27
C ASP A 63 -26.01 -1.52 -1.03
N TRP A 64 -25.15 -0.50 -1.11
CA TRP A 64 -23.77 -0.64 -0.70
C TRP A 64 -23.67 -0.87 0.80
N LYS A 65 -23.17 -2.04 1.20
CA LYS A 65 -22.84 -2.35 2.58
C LYS A 65 -21.39 -2.81 2.66
N TYR A 66 -20.51 -1.96 3.19
CA TYR A 66 -19.12 -2.30 3.40
C TYR A 66 -18.96 -3.30 4.55
N LEU A 67 -18.14 -4.33 4.35
CA LEU A 67 -17.95 -5.45 5.29
C LEU A 67 -16.58 -5.43 5.98
N GLY A 68 -15.66 -4.55 5.55
CA GLY A 68 -14.30 -4.48 6.11
C GLY A 68 -14.26 -3.84 7.50
N ASP A 69 -13.18 -4.11 8.23
CA ASP A 69 -12.89 -3.54 9.56
C ASP A 69 -12.06 -2.25 9.50
N LYS A 70 -11.63 -1.83 8.30
CA LYS A 70 -10.92 -0.57 8.01
C LYS A 70 -11.39 -0.02 6.69
N PRO A 71 -11.36 1.31 6.48
CA PRO A 71 -11.68 1.88 5.19
C PRO A 71 -10.73 1.39 4.11
N CYS A 72 -11.14 1.44 2.84
CA CYS A 72 -10.29 0.94 1.76
C CYS A 72 -10.34 1.80 0.51
N VAL A 73 -9.30 1.65 -0.31
CA VAL A 73 -9.27 2.03 -1.72
C VAL A 73 -9.37 0.75 -2.54
N ILE A 74 -10.19 0.76 -3.60
CA ILE A 74 -10.29 -0.35 -4.55
C ILE A 74 -9.92 0.18 -5.93
N ASP A 75 -8.92 -0.44 -6.56
CA ASP A 75 -8.46 -0.15 -7.92
C ASP A 75 -9.01 -1.21 -8.87
N PHE A 76 -9.93 -0.80 -9.74
CA PHE A 76 -10.39 -1.61 -10.86
C PHE A 76 -9.47 -1.36 -12.05
N TYR A 77 -8.74 -2.38 -12.46
CA TYR A 77 -7.66 -2.29 -13.45
C TYR A 77 -7.67 -3.47 -14.43
N ALA A 78 -6.85 -3.38 -15.47
CA ALA A 78 -6.46 -4.52 -16.29
C ALA A 78 -4.94 -4.48 -16.59
N THR A 79 -4.35 -5.64 -16.90
CA THR A 79 -2.91 -5.76 -17.14
C THR A 79 -2.40 -5.01 -18.37
N TRP A 80 -3.24 -4.83 -19.38
CA TRP A 80 -2.95 -4.10 -20.62
C TRP A 80 -3.19 -2.59 -20.53
N CYS A 81 -3.82 -2.10 -19.45
CA CYS A 81 -4.20 -0.72 -19.29
C CYS A 81 -2.98 0.18 -18.98
N GLY A 82 -2.64 1.07 -19.90
CA GLY A 82 -1.51 2.01 -19.75
C GLY A 82 -1.65 2.94 -18.55
N PRO A 83 -2.77 3.68 -18.40
CA PRO A 83 -3.01 4.54 -17.23
C PRO A 83 -2.98 3.80 -15.90
N CYS A 84 -3.44 2.54 -15.86
CA CYS A 84 -3.39 1.71 -14.65
C CYS A 84 -1.95 1.41 -14.20
N LYS A 85 -1.03 1.24 -15.16
CA LYS A 85 0.40 1.05 -14.87
C LYS A 85 1.06 2.27 -14.22
N MET A 86 0.53 3.47 -14.48
CA MET A 86 1.00 4.69 -13.81
C MET A 86 0.47 4.79 -12.36
N VAL A 87 -0.72 4.26 -12.10
CA VAL A 87 -1.35 4.26 -10.77
C VAL A 87 -0.73 3.18 -9.86
N ALA A 88 -0.33 2.04 -10.41
CA ALA A 88 0.16 0.90 -9.64
C ALA A 88 1.29 1.25 -8.64
N PRO A 89 2.40 1.92 -9.03
CA PRO A 89 3.46 2.27 -8.08
C PRO A 89 3.00 3.28 -7.02
N ILE A 90 2.03 4.15 -7.34
CA ILE A 90 1.44 5.07 -6.37
C ILE A 90 0.69 4.28 -5.29
N LEU A 91 -0.10 3.29 -5.69
CA LEU A 91 -0.86 2.45 -4.75
C LEU A 91 0.05 1.58 -3.89
N GLU A 92 1.17 1.08 -4.42
CA GLU A 92 2.18 0.35 -3.64
C GLU A 92 2.79 1.23 -2.53
N ASP A 93 3.13 2.46 -2.88
CA ASP A 93 3.69 3.41 -1.93
C ASP A 93 2.65 3.84 -0.87
N LEU A 94 1.41 4.10 -1.29
CA LEU A 94 0.31 4.42 -0.38
C LEU A 94 -0.06 3.24 0.54
N ALA A 95 0.01 1.99 0.06
CA ALA A 95 -0.20 0.81 0.90
C ALA A 95 0.80 0.76 2.05
N SER A 96 2.07 1.10 1.77
CA SER A 96 3.11 1.19 2.78
C SER A 96 2.92 2.41 3.71
N GLN A 97 2.56 3.56 3.14
CA GLN A 97 2.39 4.82 3.88
C GLN A 97 1.22 4.75 4.88
N TYR A 98 0.12 4.12 4.50
CA TYR A 98 -1.10 3.99 5.30
C TYR A 98 -1.28 2.59 5.90
N ASP A 99 -0.18 1.83 6.04
CA ASP A 99 -0.21 0.50 6.65
C ASP A 99 -0.93 0.51 8.01
N GLY A 100 -1.81 -0.46 8.20
CA GLY A 100 -2.63 -0.58 9.40
C GLY A 100 -3.81 0.41 9.50
N GLN A 101 -3.88 1.47 8.67
CA GLN A 101 -4.95 2.47 8.69
C GLN A 101 -6.05 2.19 7.67
N ILE A 102 -5.67 1.77 6.46
CA ILE A 102 -6.59 1.44 5.36
C ILE A 102 -6.15 0.15 4.67
N TYR A 103 -7.05 -0.42 3.89
CA TYR A 103 -6.68 -1.42 2.88
C TYR A 103 -6.60 -0.80 1.51
N ILE A 104 -5.68 -1.31 0.68
CA ILE A 104 -5.66 -1.03 -0.76
C ILE A 104 -5.88 -2.35 -1.48
N TYR A 105 -7.02 -2.46 -2.14
CA TYR A 105 -7.45 -3.62 -2.91
C TYR A 105 -7.30 -3.37 -4.40
N LYS A 106 -7.08 -4.45 -5.15
CA LYS A 106 -7.02 -4.44 -6.62
C LYS A 106 -7.97 -5.51 -7.17
N VAL A 107 -8.74 -5.14 -8.18
CA VAL A 107 -9.65 -6.03 -8.90
C VAL A 107 -9.31 -5.97 -10.38
N ASP A 108 -8.84 -7.08 -10.94
CA ASP A 108 -8.61 -7.20 -12.38
C ASP A 108 -9.96 -7.44 -13.06
N VAL A 109 -10.39 -6.49 -13.90
CA VAL A 109 -11.73 -6.55 -14.53
C VAL A 109 -11.85 -7.66 -15.57
N ASP A 110 -10.72 -8.12 -16.13
CA ASP A 110 -10.70 -9.22 -17.07
C ASP A 110 -10.82 -10.59 -16.34
N ALA A 111 -10.19 -10.70 -15.17
CA ALA A 111 -10.26 -11.90 -14.34
C ALA A 111 -11.57 -11.98 -13.54
N GLU A 112 -12.13 -10.84 -13.14
CA GLU A 112 -13.31 -10.72 -12.28
C GLU A 112 -14.45 -9.91 -12.94
N PRO A 113 -14.93 -10.30 -14.13
CA PRO A 113 -15.89 -9.51 -14.92
C PRO A 113 -17.25 -9.35 -14.23
N GLU A 114 -17.62 -10.27 -13.34
CA GLU A 114 -18.88 -10.17 -12.59
C GLU A 114 -18.86 -9.02 -11.57
N ILE A 115 -17.69 -8.75 -10.94
CA ILE A 115 -17.55 -7.60 -10.06
C ILE A 115 -17.65 -6.32 -10.88
N ALA A 116 -16.91 -6.26 -12.00
CA ALA A 116 -16.90 -5.10 -12.88
C ALA A 116 -18.33 -4.79 -13.39
N ALA A 117 -19.08 -5.79 -13.80
CA ALA A 117 -20.47 -5.65 -14.24
C ALA A 117 -21.41 -5.20 -13.11
N ALA A 118 -21.29 -5.78 -11.92
CA ALA A 118 -22.13 -5.45 -10.77
C ALA A 118 -22.00 -3.97 -10.33
N TYR A 119 -20.79 -3.39 -10.47
CA TYR A 119 -20.52 -1.99 -10.14
C TYR A 119 -20.48 -1.05 -11.35
N GLY A 120 -20.86 -1.54 -12.54
CA GLY A 120 -20.94 -0.71 -13.75
C GLY A 120 -19.59 -0.10 -14.15
N ILE A 121 -18.49 -0.84 -14.01
CA ILE A 121 -17.15 -0.37 -14.37
C ILE A 121 -17.04 -0.32 -15.91
N GLN A 122 -17.07 0.90 -16.47
CA GLN A 122 -17.02 1.15 -17.92
C GLN A 122 -15.66 1.65 -18.40
N SER A 123 -14.83 2.12 -17.49
CA SER A 123 -13.49 2.64 -17.79
C SER A 123 -12.50 2.25 -16.70
N ILE A 124 -11.23 2.13 -17.05
CA ILE A 124 -10.16 1.80 -16.12
C ILE A 124 -8.96 2.75 -16.29
N PRO A 125 -8.26 3.08 -15.19
CA PRO A 125 -8.58 2.70 -13.81
C PRO A 125 -9.85 3.41 -13.31
N THR A 126 -10.65 2.70 -12.55
CA THR A 126 -11.71 3.27 -11.71
C THR A 126 -11.37 2.99 -10.25
N LEU A 127 -11.44 4.01 -9.42
CA LEU A 127 -11.00 3.98 -8.03
C LEU A 127 -12.20 4.22 -7.12
N PHE A 128 -12.44 3.29 -6.20
CA PHE A 128 -13.44 3.45 -5.15
C PHE A 128 -12.75 3.78 -3.83
N PHE A 129 -13.14 4.87 -3.20
CA PHE A 129 -12.72 5.25 -1.85
C PHE A 129 -13.88 4.91 -0.90
N CYS A 130 -13.74 3.80 -0.18
CA CYS A 130 -14.78 3.22 0.64
C CYS A 130 -14.57 3.57 2.11
N PRO A 131 -15.32 4.54 2.67
CA PRO A 131 -15.28 4.84 4.10
C PRO A 131 -15.95 3.72 4.89
N MET A 132 -15.73 3.68 6.21
CA MET A 132 -16.40 2.72 7.10
C MET A 132 -17.91 2.84 7.10
N ASN A 133 -18.42 4.06 6.85
CA ASN A 133 -19.86 4.34 6.80
C ASN A 133 -20.19 5.18 5.58
N GLY A 134 -21.30 4.85 4.94
CA GLY A 134 -21.78 5.55 3.73
C GLY A 134 -21.35 4.86 2.44
N THR A 135 -21.56 5.54 1.32
CA THR A 135 -21.26 5.03 -0.01
C THR A 135 -19.83 5.39 -0.44
N PRO A 136 -19.20 4.59 -1.30
CA PRO A 136 -17.90 4.92 -1.88
C PRO A 136 -17.93 6.22 -2.66
N GLN A 137 -16.83 6.99 -2.58
CA GLN A 137 -16.56 8.03 -3.57
C GLN A 137 -15.79 7.41 -4.72
N ILE A 138 -16.22 7.71 -5.94
CA ILE A 138 -15.67 7.11 -7.16
C ILE A 138 -14.87 8.15 -7.94
N SER A 139 -13.71 7.75 -8.40
CA SER A 139 -12.89 8.53 -9.33
C SER A 139 -12.52 7.66 -10.53
N GLN A 140 -12.57 8.23 -11.74
CA GLN A 140 -12.20 7.55 -12.98
C GLN A 140 -10.94 8.16 -13.56
N GLY A 141 -10.08 7.30 -14.12
CA GLY A 141 -8.81 7.68 -14.69
C GLY A 141 -7.66 7.77 -13.68
N ALA A 142 -6.45 7.91 -14.19
CA ALA A 142 -5.27 8.08 -13.37
C ALA A 142 -5.25 9.47 -12.71
N MET A 143 -4.78 9.52 -11.47
CA MET A 143 -4.60 10.76 -10.73
C MET A 143 -3.21 10.80 -10.07
N PRO A 144 -2.67 12.00 -9.76
CA PRO A 144 -1.41 12.13 -9.05
C PRO A 144 -1.54 11.68 -7.58
N LYS A 145 -0.41 11.31 -6.97
CA LYS A 145 -0.34 10.80 -5.59
C LYS A 145 -1.00 11.73 -4.57
N GLU A 146 -0.82 13.03 -4.73
CA GLU A 146 -1.37 14.05 -3.84
C GLU A 146 -2.92 14.00 -3.81
N SER A 147 -3.53 13.71 -4.94
CA SER A 147 -5.00 13.55 -5.03
C SER A 147 -5.47 12.31 -4.28
N PHE A 148 -4.74 11.18 -4.38
CA PHE A 148 -5.00 10.01 -3.56
C PHE A 148 -4.90 10.32 -2.07
N GLN A 149 -3.82 10.98 -1.65
CA GLN A 149 -3.59 11.34 -0.24
C GLN A 149 -4.71 12.24 0.29
N LYS A 150 -5.16 13.21 -0.51
CA LYS A 150 -6.29 14.07 -0.17
C LYS A 150 -7.56 13.24 0.03
N MET A 151 -7.91 12.39 -0.93
CA MET A 151 -9.09 11.52 -0.85
C MET A 151 -9.01 10.56 0.36
N ILE A 152 -7.87 9.96 0.61
CA ILE A 152 -7.67 9.09 1.77
C ILE A 152 -7.89 9.88 3.07
N THR A 153 -7.32 11.07 3.18
CA THR A 153 -7.40 11.87 4.40
C THR A 153 -8.82 12.38 4.64
N GLU A 154 -9.45 12.97 3.63
CA GLU A 154 -10.75 13.63 3.76
C GLU A 154 -11.93 12.64 3.77
N VAL A 155 -11.86 11.57 2.96
CA VAL A 155 -12.98 10.63 2.79
C VAL A 155 -12.85 9.43 3.71
N LEU A 156 -11.66 8.82 3.78
CA LEU A 156 -11.48 7.56 4.50
C LEU A 156 -11.15 7.79 5.98
N LEU A 157 -10.25 8.71 6.28
CA LEU A 157 -9.75 8.94 7.65
C LEU A 157 -10.45 10.10 8.34
N LYS A 158 -11.16 10.97 7.61
CA LYS A 158 -11.90 12.15 8.13
C LYS A 158 -11.04 13.02 9.06
N LYS A 159 -9.81 13.29 8.61
CA LYS A 159 -8.84 14.14 9.33
C LYS A 159 -8.75 15.52 8.71
#